data_1c1b5df6323b4b12569ce33eac57d1b7
#
_entry.id   1c1b5df6323b4b12569ce33eac57d1b7
#
_cell.length_a   1.000
_cell.length_b   1.000
_cell.length_c   1.000
_cell.angle_alpha   90.00
_cell.angle_beta   90.00
_cell.angle_gamma   90.00
#
_symmetry.space_group_name_H-M   'P 1'
#
loop_
_entity.id
_entity.type
_entity.pdbx_description
1 polymer ?
#
loop_
_entity_poly.entity_id
_entity_poly.type
_entity_poly.pdbx_seq_one_letter_code
_entity_poly.pdbx_strand_id
1 'polypeptide(L)'
;GESLMGGLKLWVVAALLLACGPSWAAPQVLVVGLFPGAAVLNVDGQRKLVRVGQSGPGGVQVVSVDKQGAVLRVDGVERAYPLGREYSAGFAEPVKKRLSIAKGIGGHYWVAGSVNGQTVQFLVDTGATSVALNDAHAKRLGIDYRVSGRPLQVNTASGVARGWRVMLDRVKVGDLEVLGVEAVVLEGDSPTEALLGMSFLSRVGWKVEQDVLVLESKY
;
A
#
# COMPACT_ATOMS: atom_id res chain seq x y z
N GLY A 1 -4.21 70.76 59.80
CA GLY A 1 -3.37 69.56 59.71
C GLY A 1 -3.76 68.78 58.52
N GLU A 2 -2.76 68.56 57.76
CA GLU A 2 -2.37 67.45 56.90
C GLU A 2 -3.29 66.90 55.81
N SER A 3 -2.89 67.21 54.74
CA SER A 3 -2.92 66.70 53.38
C SER A 3 -2.67 65.19 53.29
N LEU A 4 -3.46 64.49 52.48
CA LEU A 4 -3.09 63.22 51.89
C LEU A 4 -3.57 63.16 50.44
N MET A 5 -2.60 63.43 49.56
CA MET A 5 -2.70 63.19 48.15
C MET A 5 -2.49 61.71 47.87
N GLY A 6 -3.53 61.03 47.46
CA GLY A 6 -3.46 59.68 46.92
C GLY A 6 -3.29 59.68 45.41
N GLY A 7 -2.10 59.37 44.92
CA GLY A 7 -1.82 59.29 43.48
C GLY A 7 -2.49 58.11 42.80
N LEU A 8 -3.30 58.42 41.79
CA LEU A 8 -3.92 57.46 40.90
C LEU A 8 -2.86 56.98 39.89
N LYS A 9 -2.33 55.76 40.08
CA LYS A 9 -1.46 55.11 39.09
C LYS A 9 -2.34 54.58 37.93
N LEU A 10 -2.24 55.26 36.80
CA LEU A 10 -2.80 54.83 35.55
C LEU A 10 -2.00 53.65 35.03
N TRP A 11 -2.57 52.45 35.04
CA TRP A 11 -2.00 51.28 34.36
C TRP A 11 -2.41 51.33 32.90
N VAL A 12 -1.45 51.68 32.03
CA VAL A 12 -1.62 51.55 30.59
C VAL A 12 -1.40 50.07 30.24
N VAL A 13 -2.50 49.36 30.07
CA VAL A 13 -2.46 48.02 29.48
C VAL A 13 -2.28 48.18 27.96
N ALA A 14 -1.06 48.00 27.50
CA ALA A 14 -0.77 47.91 26.07
C ALA A 14 -1.34 46.57 25.57
N ALA A 15 -2.50 46.62 24.95
CA ALA A 15 -3.04 45.48 24.21
C ALA A 15 -2.18 45.26 22.95
N LEU A 16 -1.31 44.28 22.99
CA LEU A 16 -0.56 43.79 21.81
C LEU A 16 -1.59 43.03 20.95
N LEU A 17 -2.20 43.68 19.98
CA LEU A 17 -2.95 43.07 18.92
C LEU A 17 -1.94 42.34 18.02
N LEU A 18 -1.76 41.02 18.24
CA LEU A 18 -1.15 40.16 17.24
C LEU A 18 -2.05 40.17 16.00
N ALA A 19 -1.68 40.97 15.02
CA ALA A 19 -2.24 40.91 13.69
C ALA A 19 -1.80 39.57 13.07
N CYS A 20 -2.62 38.54 13.25
CA CYS A 20 -2.53 37.32 12.47
C CYS A 20 -2.96 37.68 11.03
N GLY A 21 -2.01 38.19 10.24
CA GLY A 21 -2.23 38.42 8.82
C GLY A 21 -2.53 37.07 8.15
N PRO A 22 -3.41 37.02 7.14
CA PRO A 22 -3.63 35.81 6.40
C PRO A 22 -2.29 35.35 5.81
N SER A 23 -1.80 34.23 6.25
CA SER A 23 -0.67 33.54 5.65
C SER A 23 -1.13 33.05 4.28
N TRP A 24 -0.87 33.83 3.27
CA TRP A 24 -1.05 33.42 1.88
C TRP A 24 0.06 32.44 1.59
N ALA A 25 -0.24 31.15 1.77
CA ALA A 25 0.66 30.09 1.34
C ALA A 25 0.83 30.22 -0.18
N ALA A 26 2.07 30.21 -0.64
CA ALA A 26 2.38 30.22 -2.07
C ALA A 26 1.69 29.01 -2.72
N PRO A 27 1.10 29.14 -3.93
CA PRO A 27 0.45 28.05 -4.61
C PRO A 27 1.43 26.91 -4.87
N GLN A 28 1.00 25.68 -4.62
CA GLN A 28 1.78 24.50 -5.02
C GLN A 28 1.63 24.27 -6.52
N VAL A 29 2.73 24.41 -7.25
CA VAL A 29 2.76 24.29 -8.70
C VAL A 29 3.58 23.09 -9.11
N LEU A 30 2.99 22.21 -9.93
CA LEU A 30 3.64 21.05 -10.50
C LEU A 30 3.43 21.04 -12.03
N VAL A 31 4.53 20.83 -12.77
CA VAL A 31 4.47 20.62 -14.23
C VAL A 31 4.30 19.12 -14.47
N VAL A 32 3.12 18.72 -14.97
CA VAL A 32 2.75 17.30 -15.14
C VAL A 32 2.78 16.85 -16.60
N GLY A 33 2.93 17.75 -17.53
CA GLY A 33 3.06 17.45 -18.96
C GLY A 33 3.73 18.58 -19.71
N LEU A 34 4.51 18.24 -20.74
CA LEU A 34 5.21 19.18 -21.60
C LEU A 34 4.81 18.93 -23.06
N PHE A 35 4.47 20.01 -23.75
CA PHE A 35 4.12 20.01 -25.17
C PHE A 35 4.84 21.16 -25.87
N PRO A 36 5.01 21.12 -27.18
CA PRO A 36 5.56 22.25 -27.89
C PRO A 36 4.75 23.53 -27.65
N GLY A 37 5.32 24.51 -26.98
CA GLY A 37 4.68 25.79 -26.67
C GLY A 37 3.61 25.75 -25.58
N ALA A 38 3.47 24.66 -24.83
CA ALA A 38 2.49 24.54 -23.75
C ALA A 38 2.96 23.59 -22.64
N ALA A 39 2.46 23.78 -21.43
CA ALA A 39 2.65 22.85 -20.33
C ALA A 39 1.32 22.53 -19.66
N VAL A 40 1.17 21.30 -19.16
CA VAL A 40 0.09 20.96 -18.25
C VAL A 40 0.56 21.23 -16.83
N LEU A 41 -0.12 22.13 -16.18
CA LEU A 41 0.16 22.51 -14.80
C LEU A 41 -0.89 21.91 -13.87
N ASN A 42 -0.46 21.45 -12.73
CA ASN A 42 -1.32 21.21 -11.58
C ASN A 42 -1.01 22.29 -10.54
N VAL A 43 -1.96 23.17 -10.28
CA VAL A 43 -1.84 24.25 -9.30
C VAL A 43 -2.90 24.01 -8.23
N ASP A 44 -2.47 23.69 -7.01
CA ASP A 44 -3.36 23.39 -5.87
C ASP A 44 -4.45 22.34 -6.19
N GLY A 45 -4.10 21.33 -7.00
CA GLY A 45 -5.02 20.28 -7.43
C GLY A 45 -5.81 20.58 -8.71
N GLN A 46 -5.77 21.78 -9.24
CA GLN A 46 -6.39 22.13 -10.52
C GLN A 46 -5.42 21.88 -11.68
N ARG A 47 -5.78 20.98 -12.56
CA ARG A 47 -5.00 20.62 -13.74
C ARG A 47 -5.50 21.38 -14.97
N LYS A 48 -4.58 22.07 -15.66
CA LYS A 48 -4.88 22.81 -16.89
C LYS A 48 -3.71 22.84 -17.85
N LEU A 49 -4.00 22.72 -19.15
CA LEU A 49 -3.04 23.02 -20.21
C LEU A 49 -2.91 24.56 -20.35
N VAL A 50 -1.71 25.08 -20.20
CA VAL A 50 -1.41 26.50 -20.30
C VAL A 50 -0.36 26.72 -21.39
N ARG A 51 -0.64 27.56 -22.36
CA ARG A 51 0.31 27.90 -23.42
C ARG A 51 1.28 28.95 -22.95
N VAL A 52 2.47 28.98 -23.59
CA VAL A 52 3.47 30.03 -23.37
C VAL A 52 2.82 31.42 -23.57
N GLY A 53 3.04 32.31 -22.61
CA GLY A 53 2.45 33.64 -22.56
C GLY A 53 1.06 33.72 -21.93
N GLN A 54 0.43 32.61 -21.62
CA GLN A 54 -0.88 32.57 -20.98
C GLN A 54 -0.77 32.28 -19.47
N SER A 55 -1.76 32.76 -18.73
CA SER A 55 -1.91 32.49 -17.32
C SER A 55 -2.88 31.31 -17.09
N GLY A 56 -2.50 30.45 -16.16
CA GLY A 56 -3.27 29.30 -15.72
C GLY A 56 -3.91 29.51 -14.33
N PRO A 57 -4.31 28.43 -13.67
CA PRO A 57 -4.87 28.47 -12.33
C PRO A 57 -3.91 29.15 -11.35
N GLY A 58 -4.43 29.88 -10.38
CA GLY A 58 -3.64 30.61 -9.39
C GLY A 58 -2.79 31.76 -9.94
N GLY A 59 -3.04 32.21 -11.18
CA GLY A 59 -2.29 33.28 -11.83
C GLY A 59 -0.88 32.87 -12.32
N VAL A 60 -0.59 31.57 -12.34
CA VAL A 60 0.69 31.03 -12.80
C VAL A 60 0.81 31.19 -14.31
N GLN A 61 1.86 31.86 -14.76
CA GLN A 61 2.12 32.10 -16.19
C GLN A 61 3.23 31.17 -16.70
N VAL A 62 3.02 30.57 -17.89
CA VAL A 62 4.08 29.85 -18.60
C VAL A 62 4.90 30.80 -19.43
N VAL A 63 6.18 30.89 -19.11
CA VAL A 63 7.12 31.77 -19.79
C VAL A 63 7.82 31.07 -20.97
N SER A 64 8.29 29.84 -20.72
CA SER A 64 8.88 28.98 -21.75
C SER A 64 8.72 27.49 -21.38
N VAL A 65 8.86 26.65 -22.39
CA VAL A 65 8.76 25.17 -22.24
C VAL A 65 9.88 24.53 -23.07
N ASP A 66 10.57 23.58 -22.47
CA ASP A 66 11.55 22.72 -23.14
C ASP A 66 11.29 21.24 -22.86
N LYS A 67 12.24 20.35 -23.22
CA LYS A 67 12.11 18.91 -23.02
C LYS A 67 12.27 18.47 -21.55
N GLN A 68 12.81 19.32 -20.70
CA GLN A 68 13.15 19.02 -19.32
C GLN A 68 12.16 19.63 -18.32
N GLY A 69 11.49 20.71 -18.71
CA GLY A 69 10.58 21.42 -17.83
C GLY A 69 9.98 22.68 -18.45
N ALA A 70 9.44 23.52 -17.61
CA ALA A 70 8.90 24.81 -17.98
C ALA A 70 9.44 25.93 -17.07
N VAL A 71 9.64 27.10 -17.60
CA VAL A 71 9.86 28.30 -16.80
C VAL A 71 8.49 28.92 -16.53
N LEU A 72 8.16 29.06 -15.27
CA LEU A 72 6.89 29.59 -14.80
C LEU A 72 7.14 30.89 -14.03
N ARG A 73 6.22 31.83 -14.16
CA ARG A 73 6.15 33.01 -13.31
C ARG A 73 5.03 32.80 -12.29
N VAL A 74 5.42 32.71 -11.02
CA VAL A 74 4.54 32.53 -9.88
C VAL A 74 4.74 33.70 -8.93
N ASP A 75 3.68 34.44 -8.62
CA ASP A 75 3.75 35.66 -7.81
C ASP A 75 4.81 36.65 -8.27
N GLY A 76 4.97 36.81 -9.60
CA GLY A 76 5.94 37.72 -10.21
C GLY A 76 7.39 37.19 -10.26
N VAL A 77 7.67 35.99 -9.73
CA VAL A 77 9.00 35.36 -9.71
C VAL A 77 9.08 34.29 -10.78
N GLU A 78 10.07 34.36 -11.66
CA GLU A 78 10.35 33.34 -12.65
C GLU A 78 11.29 32.28 -12.10
N ARG A 79 10.89 30.99 -12.24
CA ARG A 79 11.71 29.84 -11.87
C ARG A 79 11.54 28.73 -12.89
N ALA A 80 12.56 27.87 -13.01
CA ALA A 80 12.48 26.63 -13.76
C ALA A 80 11.81 25.57 -12.91
N TYR A 81 10.79 24.92 -13.47
CA TYR A 81 10.07 23.80 -12.88
C TYR A 81 10.32 22.58 -13.76
N PRO A 82 11.00 21.55 -13.26
CA PRO A 82 11.19 20.31 -13.99
C PRO A 82 9.86 19.59 -14.19
N LEU A 83 9.79 18.71 -15.20
CA LEU A 83 8.68 17.79 -15.34
C LEU A 83 8.60 16.93 -14.07
N GLY A 84 7.60 17.18 -13.27
CA GLY A 84 7.32 16.45 -12.03
C GLY A 84 6.43 15.25 -12.31
N ARG A 85 6.64 14.18 -11.56
CA ARG A 85 5.60 13.16 -11.44
C ARG A 85 4.55 13.70 -10.50
N GLU A 86 3.31 13.76 -10.99
CA GLU A 86 2.18 14.02 -10.12
C GLU A 86 2.01 12.80 -9.21
N TYR A 87 2.57 12.88 -8.03
CA TYR A 87 2.03 12.10 -6.94
C TYR A 87 0.69 12.75 -6.63
N SER A 88 -0.38 12.21 -7.20
CA SER A 88 -1.71 12.62 -6.76
C SER A 88 -1.72 12.50 -5.24
N ALA A 89 -2.05 13.56 -4.54
CA ALA A 89 -2.19 13.62 -3.08
C ALA A 89 -3.40 12.76 -2.59
N GLY A 90 -3.56 11.59 -3.14
CA GLY A 90 -4.55 10.56 -2.86
C GLY A 90 -4.02 9.15 -3.17
N PHE A 91 -2.86 9.04 -3.82
CA PHE A 91 -2.10 7.80 -3.92
C PHE A 91 -0.73 8.07 -3.31
N ALA A 92 -0.64 8.00 -1.99
CA ALA A 92 0.59 7.49 -1.40
C ALA A 92 0.90 6.19 -2.18
N GLU A 93 2.15 6.00 -2.64
CA GLU A 93 2.54 4.67 -3.14
C GLU A 93 1.98 3.68 -2.13
N PRO A 94 1.21 2.67 -2.57
CA PRO A 94 0.68 1.69 -1.63
C PRO A 94 1.87 1.22 -0.82
N VAL A 95 1.84 1.48 0.48
CA VAL A 95 2.89 1.00 1.37
C VAL A 95 2.85 -0.50 1.21
N LYS A 96 3.86 -1.07 0.54
CA LYS A 96 3.93 -2.50 0.29
C LYS A 96 3.86 -3.20 1.63
N LYS A 97 2.82 -3.97 1.81
CA LYS A 97 2.64 -4.79 3.00
C LYS A 97 3.73 -5.84 3.02
N ARG A 98 4.38 -5.97 4.14
CA ARG A 98 5.54 -6.84 4.31
C ARG A 98 5.39 -7.69 5.57
N LEU A 99 5.79 -8.95 5.50
CA LEU A 99 5.82 -9.87 6.61
C LEU A 99 7.17 -10.59 6.62
N SER A 100 7.84 -10.58 7.76
CA SER A 100 9.10 -11.32 7.98
C SER A 100 8.83 -12.50 8.89
N ILE A 101 9.26 -13.69 8.49
CA ILE A 101 9.05 -14.95 9.18
C ILE A 101 10.41 -15.55 9.47
N ALA A 102 10.77 -15.65 10.75
CA ALA A 102 12.00 -16.32 11.14
C ALA A 102 11.86 -17.84 10.99
N LYS A 103 12.97 -18.50 10.68
CA LYS A 103 13.04 -19.96 10.64
C LYS A 103 12.70 -20.52 12.03
N GLY A 104 11.77 -21.46 12.08
CA GLY A 104 11.26 -22.05 13.31
C GLY A 104 11.59 -23.54 13.46
N ILE A 105 10.72 -24.26 14.12
CA ILE A 105 10.87 -25.68 14.43
C ILE A 105 11.13 -26.50 13.16
N GLY A 106 12.10 -27.40 13.22
CA GLY A 106 12.47 -28.27 12.11
C GLY A 106 13.17 -27.53 10.95
N GLY A 107 13.59 -26.29 11.13
CA GLY A 107 14.20 -25.48 10.08
C GLY A 107 13.18 -24.98 9.05
N HIS A 108 11.91 -24.96 9.39
CA HIS A 108 10.81 -24.56 8.53
C HIS A 108 10.28 -23.17 8.87
N TYR A 109 9.55 -22.56 7.94
CA TYR A 109 8.87 -21.30 8.14
C TYR A 109 7.39 -21.56 8.46
N TRP A 110 6.99 -21.15 9.66
CA TRP A 110 5.63 -21.31 10.16
C TRP A 110 4.95 -19.95 10.25
N VAL A 111 3.73 -19.87 9.79
CA VAL A 111 3.00 -18.61 9.82
C VAL A 111 1.53 -18.84 10.13
N ALA A 112 1.01 -18.04 11.05
CA ALA A 112 -0.42 -17.98 11.30
C ALA A 112 -1.11 -17.22 10.17
N GLY A 113 -2.22 -17.73 9.71
CA GLY A 113 -3.02 -17.09 8.68
C GLY A 113 -4.50 -17.41 8.84
N SER A 114 -5.25 -17.11 7.80
CA SER A 114 -6.66 -17.47 7.72
C SER A 114 -7.07 -17.85 6.30
N VAL A 115 -8.06 -18.71 6.21
CA VAL A 115 -8.73 -19.08 4.97
C VAL A 115 -10.21 -18.76 5.13
N ASN A 116 -10.73 -17.91 4.24
CA ASN A 116 -12.12 -17.44 4.30
C ASN A 116 -12.53 -16.91 5.69
N GLY A 117 -11.58 -16.30 6.41
CA GLY A 117 -11.78 -15.75 7.74
C GLY A 117 -11.56 -16.74 8.90
N GLN A 118 -11.33 -18.02 8.63
CA GLN A 118 -11.05 -19.06 9.65
C GLN A 118 -9.54 -19.21 9.84
N THR A 119 -9.06 -19.20 11.07
CA THR A 119 -7.64 -19.28 11.40
C THR A 119 -7.01 -20.63 11.06
N VAL A 120 -5.78 -20.60 10.59
CA VAL A 120 -4.98 -21.78 10.27
C VAL A 120 -3.49 -21.49 10.49
N GLN A 121 -2.76 -22.48 10.99
CA GLN A 121 -1.30 -22.45 11.03
C GLN A 121 -0.76 -23.07 9.74
N PHE A 122 0.00 -22.32 9.00
CA PHE A 122 0.63 -22.79 7.77
C PHE A 122 2.10 -23.14 7.97
N LEU A 123 2.52 -24.19 7.30
CA LEU A 123 3.91 -24.44 6.95
C LEU A 123 4.17 -23.90 5.54
N VAL A 124 5.11 -22.98 5.39
CA VAL A 124 5.46 -22.46 4.07
C VAL A 124 6.24 -23.51 3.29
N ASP A 125 5.71 -23.90 2.13
CA ASP A 125 6.30 -24.93 1.28
C ASP A 125 6.38 -24.47 -0.19
N THR A 126 7.56 -24.05 -0.61
CA THR A 126 7.82 -23.63 -2.00
C THR A 126 7.82 -24.80 -2.98
N GLY A 127 7.91 -26.04 -2.48
CA GLY A 127 7.79 -27.26 -3.27
C GLY A 127 6.36 -27.70 -3.55
N ALA A 128 5.37 -27.18 -2.80
CA ALA A 128 3.97 -27.45 -3.04
C ALA A 128 3.41 -26.51 -4.11
N THR A 129 2.79 -27.07 -5.14
CA THR A 129 2.23 -26.28 -6.26
C THR A 129 1.04 -25.43 -5.80
N SER A 130 0.23 -25.97 -4.90
CA SER A 130 -0.97 -25.33 -4.37
C SER A 130 -0.95 -25.31 -2.84
N VAL A 131 -1.80 -24.49 -2.24
CA VAL A 131 -2.15 -24.66 -0.83
C VAL A 131 -2.64 -26.10 -0.65
N ALA A 132 -2.11 -26.83 0.32
CA ALA A 132 -2.46 -28.21 0.55
C ALA A 132 -3.06 -28.39 1.95
N LEU A 133 -4.17 -29.06 2.01
CA LEU A 133 -4.96 -29.29 3.22
C LEU A 133 -5.31 -30.78 3.33
N ASN A 134 -5.54 -31.26 4.54
CA ASN A 134 -6.12 -32.58 4.77
C ASN A 134 -7.61 -32.49 5.15
N ASP A 135 -8.25 -33.63 5.38
CA ASP A 135 -9.66 -33.69 5.81
C ASP A 135 -9.95 -32.86 7.08
N ALA A 136 -9.09 -32.93 8.07
CA ALA A 136 -9.27 -32.21 9.33
C ALA A 136 -9.11 -30.71 9.15
N HIS A 137 -8.17 -30.28 8.31
CA HIS A 137 -8.01 -28.86 7.96
C HIS A 137 -9.26 -28.34 7.25
N ALA A 138 -9.74 -29.04 6.23
CA ALA A 138 -10.93 -28.65 5.47
C ALA A 138 -12.16 -28.53 6.38
N LYS A 139 -12.36 -29.48 7.27
CA LYS A 139 -13.47 -29.49 8.25
C LYS A 139 -13.41 -28.26 9.18
N ARG A 140 -12.23 -27.96 9.75
CA ARG A 140 -12.05 -26.79 10.62
C ARG A 140 -12.25 -25.46 9.90
N LEU A 141 -11.88 -25.42 8.62
CA LEU A 141 -12.01 -24.22 7.78
C LEU A 141 -13.41 -24.09 7.15
N GLY A 142 -14.31 -25.05 7.38
CA GLY A 142 -15.66 -25.03 6.82
C GLY A 142 -15.69 -25.27 5.32
N ILE A 143 -14.70 -25.97 4.76
CA ILE A 143 -14.59 -26.28 3.33
C ILE A 143 -15.25 -27.62 3.05
N ASP A 144 -16.42 -27.60 2.42
CA ASP A 144 -17.05 -28.81 1.90
C ASP A 144 -16.50 -29.12 0.50
N TYR A 145 -15.31 -29.69 0.48
CA TYR A 145 -14.56 -29.92 -0.74
C TYR A 145 -15.19 -30.99 -1.65
N ARG A 146 -16.01 -31.91 -1.10
CA ARG A 146 -16.71 -32.91 -1.91
C ARG A 146 -17.86 -32.32 -2.70
N VAL A 147 -18.42 -31.21 -2.24
CA VAL A 147 -19.48 -30.47 -2.92
C VAL A 147 -18.91 -29.40 -3.87
N SER A 148 -17.98 -28.59 -3.37
CA SER A 148 -17.43 -27.46 -4.09
C SER A 148 -16.20 -27.78 -4.94
N GLY A 149 -15.53 -28.90 -4.67
CA GLY A 149 -14.29 -29.27 -5.29
C GLY A 149 -14.43 -30.15 -6.54
N ARG A 150 -13.32 -30.27 -7.26
CA ARG A 150 -13.18 -31.21 -8.38
C ARG A 150 -12.20 -32.31 -8.00
N PRO A 151 -12.57 -33.59 -8.14
CA PRO A 151 -11.68 -34.69 -7.80
C PRO A 151 -10.44 -34.71 -8.70
N LEU A 152 -9.30 -35.07 -8.13
CA LEU A 152 -8.04 -35.30 -8.86
C LEU A 152 -7.22 -36.34 -8.11
N GLN A 153 -6.22 -36.88 -8.82
CA GLN A 153 -5.17 -37.71 -8.24
C GLN A 153 -3.91 -36.86 -8.02
N VAL A 154 -3.29 -37.00 -6.88
CA VAL A 154 -2.09 -36.27 -6.50
C VAL A 154 -0.95 -37.27 -6.24
N ASN A 155 0.16 -37.06 -6.88
CA ASN A 155 1.39 -37.81 -6.57
C ASN A 155 1.99 -37.22 -5.28
N THR A 156 2.12 -38.04 -4.29
CA THR A 156 2.75 -37.71 -3.01
C THR A 156 3.99 -38.57 -2.79
N ALA A 157 4.80 -38.22 -1.81
CA ALA A 157 5.97 -39.03 -1.44
C ALA A 157 5.59 -40.47 -1.04
N SER A 158 4.34 -40.69 -0.57
CA SER A 158 3.81 -41.97 -0.15
C SER A 158 3.07 -42.74 -1.24
N GLY A 159 2.98 -42.19 -2.46
CA GLY A 159 2.24 -42.76 -3.58
C GLY A 159 1.14 -41.84 -4.09
N VAL A 160 0.16 -42.42 -4.82
CA VAL A 160 -0.95 -41.66 -5.38
C VAL A 160 -2.06 -41.53 -4.32
N ALA A 161 -2.44 -40.29 -4.02
CA ALA A 161 -3.55 -39.98 -3.11
C ALA A 161 -4.72 -39.38 -3.91
N ARG A 162 -5.94 -39.61 -3.41
CA ARG A 162 -7.13 -38.92 -3.89
C ARG A 162 -7.16 -37.51 -3.30
N GLY A 163 -7.36 -36.53 -4.13
CA GLY A 163 -7.48 -35.15 -3.74
C GLY A 163 -8.65 -34.44 -4.40
N TRP A 164 -8.90 -33.24 -3.95
CA TRP A 164 -9.96 -32.38 -4.47
C TRP A 164 -9.42 -30.97 -4.65
N ARG A 165 -9.51 -30.48 -5.87
CA ARG A 165 -9.17 -29.10 -6.17
C ARG A 165 -10.31 -28.19 -5.74
N VAL A 166 -10.03 -27.22 -4.89
CA VAL A 166 -10.99 -26.21 -4.45
C VAL A 166 -10.44 -24.81 -4.68
N MET A 167 -11.32 -23.84 -4.81
CA MET A 167 -10.95 -22.43 -4.87
C MET A 167 -11.27 -21.78 -3.53
N LEU A 168 -10.25 -21.26 -2.86
CA LEU A 168 -10.42 -20.48 -1.65
C LEU A 168 -10.70 -19.04 -2.00
N ASP A 169 -11.75 -18.45 -1.43
CA ASP A 169 -12.12 -17.05 -1.75
C ASP A 169 -11.01 -16.08 -1.35
N ARG A 170 -10.41 -16.31 -0.18
CA ARG A 170 -9.27 -15.50 0.28
C ARG A 170 -8.39 -16.28 1.26
N VAL A 171 -7.10 -16.03 1.14
CA VAL A 171 -6.08 -16.49 2.08
C VAL A 171 -5.33 -15.27 2.58
N LYS A 172 -5.25 -15.11 3.89
CA LYS A 172 -4.57 -13.99 4.54
C LYS A 172 -3.45 -14.50 5.43
N VAL A 173 -2.29 -13.86 5.33
CA VAL A 173 -1.11 -14.13 6.13
C VAL A 173 -0.53 -12.79 6.57
N GLY A 174 -0.56 -12.49 7.87
CA GLY A 174 -0.30 -11.14 8.35
C GLY A 174 -1.26 -10.13 7.69
N ASP A 175 -0.73 -9.08 7.09
CA ASP A 175 -1.49 -8.08 6.33
C ASP A 175 -1.59 -8.41 4.83
N LEU A 176 -1.02 -9.53 4.39
CA LEU A 176 -1.06 -9.96 3.00
C LEU A 176 -2.32 -10.79 2.76
N GLU A 177 -3.18 -10.31 1.88
CA GLU A 177 -4.40 -11.00 1.46
C GLU A 177 -4.38 -11.30 -0.03
N VAL A 178 -4.67 -12.52 -0.40
CA VAL A 178 -4.78 -12.96 -1.78
C VAL A 178 -6.15 -13.58 -1.99
N LEU A 179 -6.86 -13.10 -3.00
CA LEU A 179 -8.19 -13.58 -3.40
C LEU A 179 -8.06 -14.69 -4.45
N GLY A 180 -8.99 -15.66 -4.40
CA GLY A 180 -9.06 -16.72 -5.40
C GLY A 180 -7.81 -17.59 -5.42
N VAL A 181 -7.51 -18.27 -4.33
CA VAL A 181 -6.33 -19.14 -4.18
C VAL A 181 -6.71 -20.59 -4.39
N GLU A 182 -6.06 -21.23 -5.35
CA GLU A 182 -6.25 -22.67 -5.57
C GLU A 182 -5.67 -23.48 -4.40
N ALA A 183 -6.45 -24.43 -3.90
CA ALA A 183 -6.00 -25.39 -2.90
C ALA A 183 -6.35 -26.81 -3.33
N VAL A 184 -5.61 -27.76 -2.79
CA VAL A 184 -5.89 -29.18 -2.90
C VAL A 184 -6.16 -29.73 -1.51
N VAL A 185 -7.31 -30.35 -1.35
CA VAL A 185 -7.65 -31.11 -0.14
C VAL A 185 -7.35 -32.57 -0.41
N LEU A 186 -6.44 -33.18 0.33
CA LEU A 186 -6.16 -34.60 0.27
C LEU A 186 -7.02 -35.35 1.27
N GLU A 187 -7.62 -36.43 0.83
CA GLU A 187 -8.38 -37.34 1.75
C GLU A 187 -7.40 -37.98 2.74
N GLY A 188 -7.82 -38.04 4.01
CA GLY A 188 -7.04 -38.60 5.09
C GLY A 188 -6.25 -37.55 5.89
N ASP A 189 -5.16 -38.00 6.53
CA ASP A 189 -4.41 -37.22 7.52
C ASP A 189 -3.16 -36.52 6.94
N SER A 190 -2.90 -36.70 5.66
CA SER A 190 -1.75 -36.06 4.98
C SER A 190 -2.21 -34.95 4.02
N PRO A 191 -1.51 -33.81 3.96
CA PRO A 191 -0.33 -33.46 4.76
C PRO A 191 -0.73 -33.22 6.23
N THR A 192 0.16 -33.53 7.16
CA THR A 192 -0.08 -33.31 8.59
C THR A 192 -0.31 -31.84 8.91
N GLU A 193 0.46 -30.98 8.25
CA GLU A 193 0.38 -29.52 8.37
C GLU A 193 -0.31 -28.93 7.14
N ALA A 194 -1.04 -27.83 7.33
CA ALA A 194 -1.55 -27.07 6.20
C ALA A 194 -0.36 -26.41 5.49
N LEU A 195 -0.21 -26.64 4.18
CA LEU A 195 0.90 -26.12 3.40
C LEU A 195 0.51 -24.83 2.68
N LEU A 196 1.30 -23.79 2.86
CA LEU A 196 1.20 -22.56 2.08
C LEU A 196 2.08 -22.69 0.85
N GLY A 197 1.49 -23.15 -0.26
CA GLY A 197 2.20 -23.47 -1.49
C GLY A 197 2.23 -22.30 -2.50
N MET A 198 2.69 -22.62 -3.70
CA MET A 198 2.95 -21.65 -4.75
C MET A 198 1.69 -20.95 -5.29
N SER A 199 0.50 -21.55 -5.16
CA SER A 199 -0.76 -20.87 -5.53
C SER A 199 -1.00 -19.58 -4.74
N PHE A 200 -0.45 -19.47 -3.53
CA PHE A 200 -0.38 -18.24 -2.76
C PHE A 200 0.94 -17.50 -3.00
N LEU A 201 2.08 -18.18 -2.81
CA LEU A 201 3.41 -17.56 -2.81
C LEU A 201 3.76 -16.88 -4.14
N SER A 202 3.29 -17.42 -5.28
CA SER A 202 3.50 -16.79 -6.59
C SER A 202 2.72 -15.48 -6.78
N ARG A 203 1.70 -15.23 -5.97
CA ARG A 203 0.86 -14.03 -6.01
C ARG A 203 1.41 -12.89 -5.15
N VAL A 204 2.43 -13.16 -4.36
CA VAL A 204 3.19 -12.20 -3.54
C VAL A 204 4.67 -12.26 -3.90
N GLY A 205 5.43 -11.24 -3.54
CA GLY A 205 6.90 -11.30 -3.59
C GLY A 205 7.39 -12.12 -2.38
N TRP A 206 8.37 -13.01 -2.59
CA TRP A 206 9.00 -13.71 -1.47
C TRP A 206 10.49 -13.90 -1.72
N LYS A 207 11.26 -13.84 -0.64
CA LYS A 207 12.69 -14.09 -0.64
C LYS A 207 13.14 -14.59 0.73
N VAL A 208 14.27 -15.29 0.76
CA VAL A 208 14.91 -15.71 1.99
C VAL A 208 16.23 -14.98 2.12
N GLU A 209 16.37 -14.24 3.21
CA GLU A 209 17.59 -13.53 3.58
C GLU A 209 18.00 -13.90 5.00
N GLN A 210 19.20 -14.43 5.19
CA GLN A 210 19.75 -14.78 6.51
C GLN A 210 18.77 -15.61 7.38
N ASP A 211 18.19 -16.65 6.80
CA ASP A 211 17.21 -17.54 7.44
C ASP A 211 15.89 -16.84 7.83
N VAL A 212 15.60 -15.66 7.28
CA VAL A 212 14.32 -14.98 7.39
C VAL A 212 13.61 -15.02 6.04
N LEU A 213 12.41 -15.56 6.03
CA LEU A 213 11.52 -15.48 4.86
C LEU A 213 10.78 -14.15 4.91
N VAL A 214 10.92 -13.38 3.85
CA VAL A 214 10.21 -12.11 3.68
C VAL A 214 9.16 -12.27 2.61
N LEU A 215 7.92 -12.00 2.97
CA LEU A 215 6.78 -11.90 2.05
C LEU A 215 6.42 -10.43 1.86
N GLU A 216 6.09 -10.04 0.64
CA GLU A 216 5.77 -8.65 0.31
C GLU A 216 4.64 -8.59 -0.72
N SER A 217 3.71 -7.64 -0.57
CA SER A 217 2.68 -7.42 -1.59
C SER A 217 3.31 -6.94 -2.89
N LYS A 218 2.80 -7.41 -4.04
CA LYS A 218 3.27 -6.97 -5.37
C LYS A 218 2.76 -5.57 -5.73
N TYR A 219 1.68 -5.13 -5.10
CA TYR A 219 0.97 -3.88 -5.38
C TYR A 219 0.60 -3.16 -4.10
#